data_46f24cc9bf7d6948b3d2485d1f055a3a
#
_entry.id   46f24cc9bf7d6948b3d2485d1f055a3a
#
_cell.length_a   1.000
_cell.length_b   1.000
_cell.length_c   1.000
_cell.angle_alpha   90.00
_cell.angle_beta   90.00
_cell.angle_gamma   90.00
#
_symmetry.space_group_name_H-M   'P 1'
#
loop_
_entity.id
_entity.type
_entity.pdbx_description
1 polymer ?
#
loop_
_entity_poly.entity_id
_entity_poly.type
_entity_poly.pdbx_seq_one_letter_code
_entity_poly.pdbx_strand_id
1 'polypeptide(L)'
;MIGTWVAHIPWLQDHLRISKATLGLCLLCMAAGALVSMPLTGHILDRLPSASVVRATALAFCLMLPLPLLATSPYMLAAILFVFGAANGAMDVAMNAHGVAIQESLGRPIMSSLHGGWSIGGFAAAGLAALTAAAGLDPRVESLIGGVGLFLLSLWITRRLGASFTHSSEGHVLSLPTRPVVLIGGLCFLVMLAEGAIGDWSGIYLRHNTGASPAGAALAFTGFSLGMAIARLGGDLVNERIGPSRLLRGGAALVAIALGAVLLIGQTLPSVVGFVLCGLGIANAVPLLFSAAGRINPRGPSLAAAFTLGYTGFIVGPPLIGVLSDQAGLPRTLALLVVALVAVTVLGGRALGRTDQDSRVGGAEVVVAETRS
;
A
#
# COMPACT_ATOMS: atom_id res chain seq x y z
N MET A 1 0.28 -10.52 8.19
CA MET A 1 1.39 -10.99 7.33
C MET A 1 2.29 -9.83 6.89
N ILE A 2 1.83 -8.87 6.09
CA ILE A 2 2.70 -7.74 5.65
C ILE A 2 3.27 -6.96 6.85
N GLY A 3 2.46 -6.69 7.88
CA GLY A 3 2.94 -5.99 9.08
C GLY A 3 4.08 -6.73 9.80
N THR A 4 4.00 -8.05 9.94
CA THR A 4 5.08 -8.88 10.49
C THR A 4 6.33 -8.81 9.60
N TRP A 5 6.17 -8.99 8.28
CA TRP A 5 7.28 -8.90 7.32
C TRP A 5 8.01 -7.56 7.45
N VAL A 6 7.28 -6.44 7.33
CA VAL A 6 7.88 -5.10 7.36
C VAL A 6 8.57 -4.82 8.69
N ALA A 7 7.99 -5.25 9.81
CA ALA A 7 8.60 -5.07 11.14
C ALA A 7 9.96 -5.76 11.27
N HIS A 8 10.20 -6.85 10.52
CA HIS A 8 11.45 -7.61 10.57
C HIS A 8 12.46 -7.25 9.48
N ILE A 9 12.16 -6.34 8.56
CA ILE A 9 13.12 -5.89 7.52
C ILE A 9 14.46 -5.40 8.14
N PRO A 10 14.47 -4.56 9.22
CA PRO A 10 15.72 -4.12 9.83
C PRO A 10 16.56 -5.29 10.38
N TRP A 11 15.92 -6.24 11.07
CA TRP A 11 16.59 -7.43 11.59
C TRP A 11 17.21 -8.27 10.46
N LEU A 12 16.47 -8.45 9.37
CA LEU A 12 16.95 -9.23 8.22
C LEU A 12 18.14 -8.56 7.53
N GLN A 13 18.12 -7.24 7.38
CA GLN A 13 19.24 -6.46 6.84
C GLN A 13 20.50 -6.64 7.69
N ASP A 14 20.37 -6.51 9.02
CA ASP A 14 21.46 -6.71 9.97
C ASP A 14 21.98 -8.16 9.93
N HIS A 15 21.07 -9.14 9.89
CA HIS A 15 21.39 -10.57 9.89
C HIS A 15 22.17 -11.01 8.65
N LEU A 16 21.73 -10.57 7.46
CA LEU A 16 22.38 -10.88 6.20
C LEU A 16 23.56 -9.94 5.89
N ARG A 17 23.75 -8.87 6.67
CA ARG A 17 24.78 -7.83 6.49
C ARG A 17 24.78 -7.24 5.08
N ILE A 18 23.59 -7.01 4.50
CA ILE A 18 23.44 -6.49 3.15
C ILE A 18 23.30 -4.97 3.14
N SER A 19 23.74 -4.34 2.05
CA SER A 19 23.59 -2.92 1.81
C SER A 19 22.13 -2.54 1.59
N LYS A 20 21.80 -1.25 1.70
CA LYS A 20 20.46 -0.74 1.41
C LYS A 20 20.09 -0.92 -0.07
N ALA A 21 21.08 -0.76 -0.99
CA ALA A 21 20.87 -1.03 -2.41
C ALA A 21 20.51 -2.50 -2.65
N THR A 22 21.24 -3.44 -2.05
CA THR A 22 20.95 -4.88 -2.16
C THR A 22 19.56 -5.20 -1.62
N LEU A 23 19.20 -4.66 -0.45
CA LEU A 23 17.86 -4.83 0.11
C LEU A 23 16.79 -4.26 -0.82
N GLY A 24 16.99 -3.05 -1.34
CA GLY A 24 16.07 -2.41 -2.30
C GLY A 24 15.85 -3.25 -3.57
N LEU A 25 16.89 -3.91 -4.07
CA LEU A 25 16.78 -4.85 -5.20
C LEU A 25 16.01 -6.13 -4.81
N CYS A 26 16.18 -6.63 -3.59
CA CYS A 26 15.38 -7.76 -3.10
C CYS A 26 13.88 -7.37 -2.97
N LEU A 27 13.59 -6.16 -2.48
CA LEU A 27 12.21 -5.64 -2.41
C LEU A 27 11.62 -5.42 -3.81
N LEU A 28 12.43 -5.04 -4.81
CA LEU A 28 11.99 -4.99 -6.21
C LEU A 28 11.53 -6.37 -6.70
N CYS A 29 12.21 -7.45 -6.30
CA CYS A 29 11.79 -8.81 -6.65
C CYS A 29 10.40 -9.14 -6.07
N MET A 30 10.09 -8.67 -4.85
CA MET A 30 8.74 -8.79 -4.28
C MET A 30 7.68 -8.07 -5.14
N ALA A 31 7.95 -6.83 -5.55
CA ALA A 31 7.06 -6.08 -6.42
C ALA A 31 6.89 -6.78 -7.80
N ALA A 32 7.98 -7.29 -8.38
CA ALA A 32 7.95 -8.03 -9.64
C ALA A 32 7.09 -9.31 -9.53
N GLY A 33 7.21 -10.05 -8.42
CA GLY A 33 6.37 -11.22 -8.15
C GLY A 33 4.89 -10.88 -8.13
N ALA A 34 4.50 -9.79 -7.44
CA ALA A 34 3.12 -9.31 -7.41
C ALA A 34 2.62 -8.94 -8.81
N LEU A 35 3.41 -8.19 -9.59
CA LEU A 35 3.04 -7.81 -10.96
C LEU A 35 2.80 -9.00 -11.89
N VAL A 36 3.58 -10.06 -11.76
CA VAL A 36 3.41 -11.29 -12.55
C VAL A 36 2.16 -12.05 -12.11
N SER A 37 1.90 -12.14 -10.82
CA SER A 37 0.79 -12.92 -10.29
C SER A 37 -0.57 -12.27 -10.45
N MET A 38 -0.66 -10.93 -10.43
CA MET A 38 -1.93 -10.21 -10.51
C MET A 38 -2.73 -10.52 -11.78
N PRO A 39 -2.18 -10.40 -13.02
CA PRO A 39 -2.92 -10.74 -14.23
C PRO A 39 -3.24 -12.23 -14.32
N LEU A 40 -2.33 -13.10 -13.86
CA LEU A 40 -2.58 -14.55 -13.82
C LEU A 40 -3.75 -14.89 -12.90
N THR A 41 -3.85 -14.24 -11.75
CA THR A 41 -4.97 -14.42 -10.81
C THR A 41 -6.28 -13.92 -11.42
N GLY A 42 -6.26 -12.83 -12.18
CA GLY A 42 -7.42 -12.36 -12.94
C GLY A 42 -7.95 -13.46 -13.88
N HIS A 43 -7.07 -14.05 -14.69
CA HIS A 43 -7.44 -15.16 -15.58
C HIS A 43 -7.95 -16.41 -14.84
N ILE A 44 -7.43 -16.68 -13.63
CA ILE A 44 -7.92 -17.78 -12.80
C ILE A 44 -9.34 -17.49 -12.29
N LEU A 45 -9.61 -16.24 -11.92
CA LEU A 45 -10.94 -15.80 -11.45
C LEU A 45 -12.01 -15.87 -12.56
N ASP A 46 -11.64 -15.77 -13.84
CA ASP A 46 -12.55 -16.00 -14.97
C ASP A 46 -13.02 -17.47 -15.07
N ARG A 47 -12.30 -18.41 -14.42
CA ARG A 47 -12.54 -19.86 -14.54
C ARG A 47 -12.95 -20.53 -13.24
N LEU A 48 -12.56 -19.95 -12.10
CA LEU A 48 -12.79 -20.54 -10.79
C LEU A 48 -13.60 -19.60 -9.89
N PRO A 49 -14.41 -20.16 -8.98
CA PRO A 49 -15.15 -19.38 -7.99
C PRO A 49 -14.21 -18.53 -7.12
N SER A 50 -14.51 -17.23 -6.97
CA SER A 50 -13.67 -16.29 -6.23
C SER A 50 -13.39 -16.73 -4.80
N ALA A 51 -14.35 -17.34 -4.11
CA ALA A 51 -14.15 -17.89 -2.76
C ALA A 51 -13.04 -18.97 -2.70
N SER A 52 -12.94 -19.80 -3.75
CA SER A 52 -11.91 -20.85 -3.84
C SER A 52 -10.52 -20.24 -4.08
N VAL A 53 -10.46 -19.23 -4.95
CA VAL A 53 -9.20 -18.50 -5.24
C VAL A 53 -8.72 -17.75 -4.00
N VAL A 54 -9.60 -17.03 -3.28
CA VAL A 54 -9.28 -16.37 -2.01
C VAL A 54 -8.73 -17.38 -1.00
N ARG A 55 -9.37 -18.54 -0.86
CA ARG A 55 -8.89 -19.58 0.07
C ARG A 55 -7.49 -20.06 -0.29
N ALA A 56 -7.27 -20.43 -1.56
CA ALA A 56 -5.98 -20.94 -2.02
C ALA A 56 -4.86 -19.91 -1.84
N THR A 57 -5.09 -18.66 -2.26
CA THR A 57 -4.11 -17.58 -2.17
C THR A 57 -3.84 -17.15 -0.72
N ALA A 58 -4.85 -17.10 0.14
CA ALA A 58 -4.69 -16.81 1.57
C ALA A 58 -3.82 -17.87 2.26
N LEU A 59 -4.10 -19.16 2.04
CA LEU A 59 -3.32 -20.24 2.62
C LEU A 59 -1.88 -20.26 2.10
N ALA A 60 -1.68 -20.07 0.79
CA ALA A 60 -0.36 -19.96 0.18
C ALA A 60 0.43 -18.79 0.79
N PHE A 61 -0.18 -17.63 0.94
CA PHE A 61 0.48 -16.45 1.51
C PHE A 61 0.86 -16.66 2.99
N CYS A 62 0.03 -17.35 3.79
CA CYS A 62 0.36 -17.69 5.17
C CYS A 62 1.62 -18.58 5.27
N LEU A 63 1.74 -19.57 4.36
CA LEU A 63 2.90 -20.46 4.32
C LEU A 63 4.19 -19.75 3.92
N MET A 64 4.09 -18.65 3.16
CA MET A 64 5.26 -17.88 2.75
C MET A 64 5.81 -16.96 3.85
N LEU A 65 5.03 -16.65 4.91
CA LEU A 65 5.42 -15.67 5.93
C LEU A 65 6.78 -15.94 6.61
N PRO A 66 7.14 -17.18 7.03
CA PRO A 66 8.43 -17.43 7.68
C PRO A 66 9.62 -17.44 6.71
N LEU A 67 9.39 -17.68 5.41
CA LEU A 67 10.46 -17.98 4.47
C LEU A 67 11.49 -16.86 4.28
N PRO A 68 11.11 -15.55 4.20
CA PRO A 68 12.09 -14.48 4.06
C PRO A 68 13.11 -14.44 5.21
N LEU A 69 12.69 -14.77 6.43
CA LEU A 69 13.56 -14.75 7.61
C LEU A 69 14.49 -15.98 7.70
N LEU A 70 14.26 -16.98 6.85
CA LEU A 70 15.14 -18.16 6.71
C LEU A 70 16.20 -17.98 5.62
N ALA A 71 16.18 -16.86 4.89
CA ALA A 71 17.17 -16.59 3.85
C ALA A 71 18.58 -16.49 4.45
N THR A 72 19.55 -17.14 3.80
CA THR A 72 20.97 -17.14 4.18
C THR A 72 21.85 -16.34 3.23
N SER A 73 21.27 -15.84 2.14
CA SER A 73 21.98 -15.01 1.14
C SER A 73 21.02 -14.03 0.49
N PRO A 74 21.52 -12.92 -0.09
CA PRO A 74 20.67 -11.96 -0.82
C PRO A 74 19.98 -12.57 -2.04
N TYR A 75 20.61 -13.51 -2.73
CA TYR A 75 20.00 -14.20 -3.87
C TYR A 75 18.84 -15.10 -3.45
N MET A 76 19.00 -15.83 -2.34
CA MET A 76 17.92 -16.62 -1.76
C MET A 76 16.78 -15.71 -1.29
N LEU A 77 17.11 -14.59 -0.64
CA LEU A 77 16.10 -13.60 -0.22
C LEU A 77 15.34 -13.05 -1.43
N ALA A 78 16.02 -12.66 -2.51
CA ALA A 78 15.38 -12.16 -3.72
C ALA A 78 14.40 -13.18 -4.34
N ALA A 79 14.82 -14.45 -4.43
CA ALA A 79 13.96 -15.53 -4.94
C ALA A 79 12.74 -15.76 -4.04
N ILE A 80 12.93 -15.80 -2.72
CA ILE A 80 11.84 -15.96 -1.75
C ILE A 80 10.89 -14.75 -1.83
N LEU A 81 11.42 -13.52 -1.89
CA LEU A 81 10.59 -12.31 -1.97
C LEU A 81 9.80 -12.23 -3.28
N PHE A 82 10.34 -12.74 -4.38
CA PHE A 82 9.57 -12.85 -5.62
C PHE A 82 8.33 -13.74 -5.42
N VAL A 83 8.48 -14.91 -4.82
CA VAL A 83 7.36 -15.84 -4.55
C VAL A 83 6.41 -15.28 -3.49
N PHE A 84 6.95 -14.65 -2.43
CA PHE A 84 6.18 -13.99 -1.40
C PHE A 84 5.33 -12.84 -1.99
N GLY A 85 5.93 -12.04 -2.86
CA GLY A 85 5.24 -10.98 -3.59
C GLY A 85 4.16 -11.52 -4.54
N ALA A 86 4.45 -12.63 -5.23
CA ALA A 86 3.46 -13.31 -6.07
C ALA A 86 2.25 -13.80 -5.26
N ALA A 87 2.49 -14.40 -4.09
CA ALA A 87 1.41 -14.83 -3.20
C ALA A 87 0.59 -13.64 -2.66
N ASN A 88 1.26 -12.52 -2.31
CA ASN A 88 0.61 -11.30 -1.87
C ASN A 88 -0.25 -10.67 -2.97
N GLY A 89 0.29 -10.52 -4.19
CA GLY A 89 -0.43 -9.95 -5.32
C GLY A 89 -1.62 -10.80 -5.75
N ALA A 90 -1.47 -12.13 -5.75
CA ALA A 90 -2.56 -13.04 -6.02
C ALA A 90 -3.68 -12.93 -4.97
N MET A 91 -3.31 -12.85 -3.68
CA MET A 91 -4.27 -12.66 -2.59
C MET A 91 -5.00 -11.32 -2.70
N ASP A 92 -4.28 -10.24 -3.04
CA ASP A 92 -4.86 -8.91 -3.18
C ASP A 92 -5.93 -8.87 -4.27
N VAL A 93 -5.62 -9.38 -5.47
CA VAL A 93 -6.59 -9.46 -6.58
C VAL A 93 -7.80 -10.33 -6.21
N ALA A 94 -7.56 -11.52 -5.64
CA ALA A 94 -8.64 -12.44 -5.28
C ALA A 94 -9.57 -11.85 -4.21
N MET A 95 -9.00 -11.23 -3.16
CA MET A 95 -9.75 -10.60 -2.07
C MET A 95 -10.60 -9.42 -2.57
N ASN A 96 -10.01 -8.56 -3.41
CA ASN A 96 -10.73 -7.42 -3.96
C ASN A 96 -11.87 -7.85 -4.88
N ALA A 97 -11.63 -8.81 -5.78
CA ALA A 97 -12.67 -9.35 -6.65
C ALA A 97 -13.84 -9.96 -5.85
N HIS A 98 -13.52 -10.75 -4.82
CA HIS A 98 -14.54 -11.34 -3.94
C HIS A 98 -15.29 -10.27 -3.13
N GLY A 99 -14.57 -9.25 -2.65
CA GLY A 99 -15.13 -8.11 -1.91
C GLY A 99 -16.11 -7.30 -2.76
N VAL A 100 -15.78 -7.03 -4.03
CA VAL A 100 -16.69 -6.35 -4.98
C VAL A 100 -17.95 -7.16 -5.19
N ALA A 101 -17.84 -8.47 -5.43
CA ALA A 101 -19.00 -9.34 -5.62
C ALA A 101 -19.92 -9.38 -4.37
N ILE A 102 -19.35 -9.40 -3.17
CA ILE A 102 -20.14 -9.30 -1.93
C ILE A 102 -20.80 -7.91 -1.83
N GLN A 103 -20.09 -6.84 -2.13
CA GLN A 103 -20.65 -5.47 -2.13
C GLN A 103 -21.86 -5.35 -3.04
N GLU A 104 -21.78 -5.88 -4.25
CA GLU A 104 -22.89 -5.93 -5.21
C GLU A 104 -24.08 -6.71 -4.65
N SER A 105 -23.83 -7.87 -4.04
CA SER A 105 -24.89 -8.71 -3.47
C SER A 105 -25.58 -8.05 -2.26
N LEU A 106 -24.85 -7.21 -1.49
CA LEU A 106 -25.38 -6.51 -0.34
C LEU A 106 -26.06 -5.18 -0.68
N GLY A 107 -25.83 -4.64 -1.91
CA GLY A 107 -26.35 -3.35 -2.35
C GLY A 107 -25.84 -2.15 -1.51
N ARG A 108 -24.70 -2.29 -0.82
CA ARG A 108 -24.09 -1.24 0.01
C ARG A 108 -22.56 -1.28 -0.08
N PRO A 109 -21.89 -0.12 0.01
CA PRO A 109 -20.42 -0.05 -0.05
C PRO A 109 -19.80 -0.72 1.18
N ILE A 110 -18.82 -1.63 0.97
CA ILE A 110 -18.05 -2.30 2.02
C ILE A 110 -16.53 -2.27 1.78
N MET A 111 -16.07 -1.84 0.60
CA MET A 111 -14.66 -1.88 0.24
C MET A 111 -13.78 -1.06 1.19
N SER A 112 -14.22 0.14 1.61
CA SER A 112 -13.49 0.96 2.60
C SER A 112 -13.30 0.20 3.92
N SER A 113 -14.31 -0.54 4.39
CA SER A 113 -14.23 -1.35 5.61
C SER A 113 -13.25 -2.52 5.45
N LEU A 114 -13.20 -3.16 4.27
CA LEU A 114 -12.24 -4.23 3.97
C LEU A 114 -10.79 -3.71 3.99
N HIS A 115 -10.53 -2.57 3.35
CA HIS A 115 -9.22 -1.93 3.40
C HIS A 115 -8.86 -1.38 4.79
N GLY A 116 -9.86 -0.93 5.56
CA GLY A 116 -9.69 -0.61 6.98
C GLY A 116 -9.23 -1.83 7.80
N GLY A 117 -9.88 -2.99 7.57
CA GLY A 117 -9.47 -4.28 8.15
C GLY A 117 -8.03 -4.67 7.81
N TRP A 118 -7.58 -4.43 6.56
CA TRP A 118 -6.20 -4.61 6.15
C TRP A 118 -5.23 -3.77 6.99
N SER A 119 -5.54 -2.48 7.19
CA SER A 119 -4.68 -1.57 7.96
C SER A 119 -4.63 -1.95 9.44
N ILE A 120 -5.77 -2.36 10.02
CA ILE A 120 -5.85 -2.87 11.41
C ILE A 120 -5.00 -4.15 11.53
N GLY A 121 -5.08 -5.05 10.55
CA GLY A 121 -4.27 -6.27 10.51
C GLY A 121 -2.76 -5.94 10.41
N GLY A 122 -2.38 -4.94 9.63
CA GLY A 122 -1.00 -4.44 9.54
C GLY A 122 -0.51 -3.89 10.87
N PHE A 123 -1.30 -3.03 11.51
CA PHE A 123 -1.02 -2.50 12.84
C PHE A 123 -0.87 -3.60 13.90
N ALA A 124 -1.83 -4.51 13.99
CA ALA A 124 -1.82 -5.58 14.97
C ALA A 124 -0.61 -6.52 14.80
N ALA A 125 -0.28 -6.87 13.55
CA ALA A 125 0.83 -7.75 13.23
C ALA A 125 2.20 -7.08 13.55
N ALA A 126 2.38 -5.82 13.17
CA ALA A 126 3.62 -5.09 13.48
C ALA A 126 3.75 -4.78 14.98
N GLY A 127 2.64 -4.47 15.65
CA GLY A 127 2.60 -4.29 17.11
C GLY A 127 2.97 -5.58 17.85
N LEU A 128 2.47 -6.73 17.40
CA LEU A 128 2.86 -8.03 17.96
C LEU A 128 4.35 -8.30 17.74
N ALA A 129 4.88 -8.01 16.55
CA ALA A 129 6.31 -8.14 16.26
C ALA A 129 7.16 -7.24 17.17
N ALA A 130 6.71 -6.01 17.49
CA ALA A 130 7.39 -5.15 18.45
C ALA A 130 7.38 -5.76 19.87
N LEU A 131 6.27 -6.33 20.31
CA LEU A 131 6.14 -6.95 21.62
C LEU A 131 6.99 -8.21 21.75
N THR A 132 7.00 -9.08 20.75
CA THR A 132 7.80 -10.31 20.73
C THR A 132 9.30 -10.00 20.66
N ALA A 133 9.69 -8.97 19.88
CA ALA A 133 11.06 -8.47 19.85
C ALA A 133 11.50 -7.88 21.21
N ALA A 134 10.60 -7.18 21.93
CA ALA A 134 10.87 -6.69 23.28
C ALA A 134 11.05 -7.82 24.29
N ALA A 135 10.33 -8.95 24.09
CA ALA A 135 10.46 -10.15 24.87
C ALA A 135 11.69 -11.01 24.50
N GLY A 136 12.47 -10.61 23.48
CA GLY A 136 13.67 -11.35 23.03
C GLY A 136 13.35 -12.60 22.20
N LEU A 137 12.14 -12.73 21.67
CA LEU A 137 11.78 -13.87 20.80
C LEU A 137 12.51 -13.74 19.44
N ASP A 138 13.06 -14.85 18.97
CA ASP A 138 13.69 -14.90 17.65
C ASP A 138 12.63 -14.63 16.56
N PRO A 139 12.87 -13.68 15.63
CA PRO A 139 11.93 -13.34 14.55
C PRO A 139 11.52 -14.52 13.67
N ARG A 140 12.38 -15.53 13.53
CA ARG A 140 12.08 -16.76 12.78
C ARG A 140 11.02 -17.61 13.49
N VAL A 141 11.15 -17.75 14.82
CA VAL A 141 10.18 -18.47 15.64
C VAL A 141 8.84 -17.73 15.65
N GLU A 142 8.87 -16.41 15.83
CA GLU A 142 7.66 -15.60 15.76
C GLU A 142 6.94 -15.75 14.43
N SER A 143 7.66 -15.60 13.30
CA SER A 143 7.06 -15.68 11.96
C SER A 143 6.53 -17.07 11.65
N LEU A 144 7.17 -18.14 12.17
CA LEU A 144 6.69 -19.51 12.03
C LEU A 144 5.39 -19.70 12.82
N ILE A 145 5.36 -19.30 14.08
CA ILE A 145 4.16 -19.40 14.93
C ILE A 145 3.03 -18.57 14.33
N GLY A 146 3.34 -17.31 13.91
CA GLY A 146 2.39 -16.41 13.25
C GLY A 146 1.87 -16.99 11.94
N GLY A 147 2.75 -17.55 11.12
CA GLY A 147 2.40 -18.19 9.85
C GLY A 147 1.46 -19.37 10.03
N VAL A 148 1.77 -20.27 10.97
CA VAL A 148 0.91 -21.42 11.32
C VAL A 148 -0.42 -20.95 11.90
N GLY A 149 -0.41 -20.00 12.84
CA GLY A 149 -1.63 -19.46 13.45
C GLY A 149 -2.54 -18.81 12.41
N LEU A 150 -1.98 -17.97 11.52
CA LEU A 150 -2.73 -17.32 10.44
C LEU A 150 -3.22 -18.34 9.40
N PHE A 151 -2.44 -19.39 9.11
CA PHE A 151 -2.86 -20.48 8.23
C PHE A 151 -4.10 -21.20 8.77
N LEU A 152 -4.07 -21.61 10.04
CA LEU A 152 -5.20 -22.28 10.69
C LEU A 152 -6.42 -21.37 10.78
N LEU A 153 -6.22 -20.09 11.12
CA LEU A 153 -7.29 -19.09 11.15
C LEU A 153 -7.88 -18.87 9.75
N SER A 154 -7.03 -18.73 8.73
CA SER A 154 -7.48 -18.58 7.34
C SER A 154 -8.23 -19.81 6.86
N LEU A 155 -7.77 -21.00 7.19
CA LEU A 155 -8.45 -22.25 6.88
C LEU A 155 -9.85 -22.30 7.52
N TRP A 156 -9.98 -21.86 8.77
CA TRP A 156 -11.26 -21.83 9.49
C TRP A 156 -12.22 -20.78 8.92
N ILE A 157 -11.75 -19.56 8.69
CA ILE A 157 -12.58 -18.46 8.18
C ILE A 157 -13.01 -18.73 6.74
N THR A 158 -12.07 -19.11 5.87
CA THR A 158 -12.36 -19.26 4.43
C THR A 158 -13.26 -20.45 4.10
N ARG A 159 -13.42 -21.42 5.03
CA ARG A 159 -14.46 -22.46 4.92
C ARG A 159 -15.87 -21.91 4.99
N ARG A 160 -16.04 -20.72 5.59
CA ARG A 160 -17.34 -20.04 5.76
C ARG A 160 -17.62 -19.00 4.67
N LEU A 161 -16.70 -18.82 3.73
CA LEU A 161 -16.96 -17.95 2.57
C LEU A 161 -18.13 -18.56 1.79
N GLY A 162 -19.21 -17.77 1.69
CA GLY A 162 -20.49 -18.16 1.08
C GLY A 162 -20.42 -18.28 -0.43
N ALA A 163 -21.44 -17.78 -1.11
CA ALA A 163 -21.63 -17.90 -2.56
C ALA A 163 -20.35 -17.66 -3.37
N SER A 164 -20.11 -18.53 -4.33
CA SER A 164 -19.05 -18.39 -5.31
C SER A 164 -19.51 -17.47 -6.44
N PHE A 165 -18.79 -16.38 -6.68
CA PHE A 165 -19.05 -15.45 -7.77
C PHE A 165 -18.06 -15.73 -8.90
N THR A 166 -18.56 -15.83 -10.13
CA THR A 166 -17.73 -15.81 -11.34
C THR A 166 -17.59 -14.36 -11.80
N HIS A 167 -16.37 -13.92 -12.04
CA HIS A 167 -16.08 -12.59 -12.55
C HIS A 167 -16.08 -12.64 -14.08
N SER A 168 -16.79 -11.72 -14.72
CA SER A 168 -16.62 -11.45 -16.14
C SER A 168 -15.63 -10.30 -16.30
N SER A 169 -14.45 -10.57 -16.86
CA SER A 169 -13.48 -9.51 -17.17
C SER A 169 -13.95 -8.76 -18.42
N GLU A 170 -14.34 -7.51 -18.27
CA GLU A 170 -14.45 -6.61 -19.41
C GLU A 170 -13.03 -6.27 -19.90
N GLY A 171 -12.79 -6.53 -21.19
CA GLY A 171 -11.48 -6.32 -21.82
C GLY A 171 -11.03 -4.86 -21.71
N HIS A 172 -9.81 -4.65 -21.22
CA HIS A 172 -9.22 -3.33 -21.08
C HIS A 172 -8.77 -2.81 -22.46
N VAL A 173 -9.39 -1.76 -22.92
CA VAL A 173 -8.94 -1.03 -24.12
C VAL A 173 -7.77 -0.12 -23.72
N LEU A 174 -6.59 -0.41 -24.27
CA LEU A 174 -5.41 0.46 -24.09
C LEU A 174 -5.62 1.73 -24.93
N SER A 175 -5.68 2.89 -24.29
CA SER A 175 -5.61 4.18 -24.95
C SER A 175 -4.55 5.07 -24.29
N LEU A 176 -4.00 6.00 -25.07
CA LEU A 176 -3.03 6.95 -24.56
C LEU A 176 -3.67 7.85 -23.49
N PRO A 177 -3.00 8.06 -22.33
CA PRO A 177 -3.55 8.87 -21.26
C PRO A 177 -3.58 10.35 -21.66
N THR A 178 -4.67 11.03 -21.33
CA THR A 178 -4.80 12.48 -21.51
C THR A 178 -3.96 13.27 -20.49
N ARG A 179 -3.67 14.54 -20.76
CA ARG A 179 -2.89 15.39 -19.82
C ARG A 179 -3.40 15.39 -18.37
N PRO A 180 -4.73 15.47 -18.10
CA PRO A 180 -5.24 15.37 -16.74
C PRO A 180 -4.94 13.99 -16.09
N VAL A 181 -5.05 12.91 -16.85
CA VAL A 181 -4.77 11.55 -16.38
C VAL A 181 -3.28 11.38 -16.05
N VAL A 182 -2.39 11.95 -16.87
CA VAL A 182 -0.93 11.94 -16.60
C VAL A 182 -0.61 12.71 -15.31
N LEU A 183 -1.26 13.85 -15.06
CA LEU A 183 -1.08 14.60 -13.82
C LEU A 183 -1.54 13.78 -12.60
N ILE A 184 -2.74 13.21 -12.66
CA ILE A 184 -3.27 12.36 -11.57
C ILE A 184 -2.37 11.15 -11.35
N GLY A 185 -1.97 10.45 -12.41
CA GLY A 185 -1.07 9.30 -12.34
C GLY A 185 0.31 9.66 -11.77
N GLY A 186 0.85 10.82 -12.14
CA GLY A 186 2.10 11.35 -11.57
C GLY A 186 1.99 11.67 -10.08
N LEU A 187 0.85 12.22 -9.63
CA LEU A 187 0.59 12.42 -8.20
C LEU A 187 0.39 11.09 -7.49
N CYS A 188 -0.30 10.11 -8.09
CA CYS A 188 -0.38 8.75 -7.56
C CYS A 188 1.00 8.13 -7.41
N PHE A 189 1.88 8.26 -8.41
CA PHE A 189 3.26 7.81 -8.35
C PHE A 189 4.00 8.39 -7.13
N LEU A 190 3.95 9.70 -6.93
CA LEU A 190 4.61 10.35 -5.80
C LEU A 190 4.06 9.90 -4.44
N VAL A 191 2.73 9.74 -4.34
CA VAL A 191 2.07 9.28 -3.11
C VAL A 191 2.43 7.83 -2.82
N MET A 192 2.32 6.94 -3.81
CA MET A 192 2.61 5.52 -3.64
C MET A 192 4.11 5.25 -3.43
N LEU A 193 4.98 6.04 -4.06
CA LEU A 193 6.42 6.06 -3.76
C LEU A 193 6.67 6.41 -2.29
N ALA A 194 6.03 7.46 -1.76
CA ALA A 194 6.19 7.87 -0.37
C ALA A 194 5.59 6.86 0.61
N GLU A 195 4.41 6.31 0.33
CA GLU A 195 3.76 5.29 1.14
C GLU A 195 4.63 4.04 1.26
N GLY A 196 5.10 3.50 0.12
CA GLY A 196 5.99 2.34 0.08
C GLY A 196 7.32 2.60 0.77
N ALA A 197 7.95 3.74 0.49
CA ALA A 197 9.22 4.09 1.11
C ALA A 197 9.10 4.26 2.63
N ILE A 198 8.06 4.89 3.15
CA ILE A 198 7.82 4.98 4.60
C ILE A 198 7.59 3.58 5.17
N GLY A 199 6.79 2.74 4.48
CA GLY A 199 6.56 1.36 4.89
C GLY A 199 7.88 0.59 5.04
N ASP A 200 8.67 0.50 3.99
CA ASP A 200 9.85 -0.36 3.94
C ASP A 200 11.06 0.19 4.71
N TRP A 201 11.23 1.53 4.76
CA TRP A 201 12.46 2.16 5.24
C TRP A 201 12.34 2.82 6.62
N SER A 202 11.13 3.01 7.16
CA SER A 202 10.94 3.66 8.47
C SER A 202 11.58 2.87 9.63
N GLY A 203 11.44 1.55 9.62
CA GLY A 203 12.07 0.69 10.62
C GLY A 203 13.60 0.71 10.53
N ILE A 204 14.14 0.68 9.29
CA ILE A 204 15.57 0.81 9.02
C ILE A 204 16.10 2.17 9.51
N TYR A 205 15.33 3.25 9.24
CA TYR A 205 15.67 4.59 9.74
C TYR A 205 15.75 4.62 11.25
N LEU A 206 14.76 4.09 11.97
CA LEU A 206 14.83 4.04 13.44
C LEU A 206 16.00 3.20 13.92
N ARG A 207 16.23 2.04 13.32
CA ARG A 207 17.32 1.13 13.71
C ARG A 207 18.70 1.76 13.59
N HIS A 208 19.01 2.36 12.44
CA HIS A 208 20.35 2.79 12.09
C HIS A 208 20.61 4.30 12.30
N ASN A 209 19.57 5.14 12.31
CA ASN A 209 19.74 6.58 12.44
C ASN A 209 19.36 7.13 13.82
N THR A 210 18.46 6.44 14.56
CA THR A 210 18.10 6.88 15.94
C THR A 210 18.63 5.93 17.02
N GLY A 211 19.25 4.80 16.64
CA GLY A 211 19.76 3.81 17.58
C GLY A 211 18.66 2.98 18.26
N ALA A 212 17.48 2.89 17.67
CA ALA A 212 16.36 2.14 18.24
C ALA A 212 16.71 0.65 18.42
N SER A 213 16.18 0.05 19.49
CA SER A 213 16.18 -1.41 19.65
C SER A 213 15.39 -2.09 18.52
N PRO A 214 15.51 -3.41 18.30
CA PRO A 214 14.68 -4.12 17.33
C PRO A 214 13.17 -3.89 17.55
N ALA A 215 12.72 -3.90 18.81
CA ALA A 215 11.35 -3.57 19.17
C ALA A 215 10.97 -2.12 18.79
N GLY A 216 11.87 -1.16 19.08
CA GLY A 216 11.68 0.23 18.70
C GLY A 216 11.60 0.44 17.18
N ALA A 217 12.40 -0.30 16.42
CA ALA A 217 12.35 -0.25 14.95
C ALA A 217 11.01 -0.76 14.40
N ALA A 218 10.45 -1.83 14.97
CA ALA A 218 9.14 -2.34 14.59
C ALA A 218 7.99 -1.36 14.87
N LEU A 219 8.14 -0.47 15.89
CA LEU A 219 7.16 0.58 16.20
C LEU A 219 7.01 1.61 15.07
N ALA A 220 7.98 1.76 14.17
CA ALA A 220 7.86 2.68 13.04
C ALA A 220 6.66 2.32 12.15
N PHE A 221 6.63 1.09 11.66
CA PHE A 221 5.54 0.61 10.82
C PHE A 221 4.24 0.41 11.62
N THR A 222 4.34 0.04 12.89
CA THR A 222 3.17 -0.03 13.80
C THR A 222 2.47 1.33 13.87
N GLY A 223 3.23 2.41 14.12
CA GLY A 223 2.71 3.77 14.16
C GLY A 223 2.12 4.21 12.82
N PHE A 224 2.85 3.98 11.73
CA PHE A 224 2.38 4.29 10.39
C PHE A 224 1.05 3.59 10.05
N SER A 225 0.95 2.28 10.31
CA SER A 225 -0.27 1.50 10.09
C SER A 225 -1.43 1.92 10.98
N LEU A 226 -1.15 2.32 12.23
CA LEU A 226 -2.17 2.90 13.13
C LEU A 226 -2.77 4.17 12.54
N GLY A 227 -1.90 5.10 12.09
CA GLY A 227 -2.32 6.34 11.45
C GLY A 227 -3.19 6.06 10.21
N MET A 228 -2.75 5.13 9.36
CA MET A 228 -3.52 4.71 8.18
C MET A 228 -4.89 4.12 8.55
N ALA A 229 -4.96 3.26 9.55
CA ALA A 229 -6.21 2.66 10.00
C ALA A 229 -7.21 3.73 10.49
N ILE A 230 -6.74 4.64 11.34
CA ILE A 230 -7.56 5.75 11.86
C ILE A 230 -8.09 6.62 10.70
N ALA A 231 -7.20 7.02 9.77
CA ALA A 231 -7.58 7.90 8.68
C ALA A 231 -8.52 7.22 7.66
N ARG A 232 -8.37 5.91 7.41
CA ARG A 232 -9.28 5.17 6.51
C ARG A 232 -10.67 4.99 7.13
N LEU A 233 -10.77 4.76 8.43
CA LEU A 233 -12.06 4.65 9.12
C LEU A 233 -12.82 5.98 9.18
N GLY A 234 -12.11 7.11 9.29
CA GLY A 234 -12.72 8.45 9.36
C GLY A 234 -12.71 9.23 8.05
N GLY A 235 -12.05 8.69 7.00
CA GLY A 235 -11.72 9.43 5.79
C GLY A 235 -12.94 9.91 5.00
N ASP A 236 -13.97 9.10 4.88
CA ASP A 236 -15.19 9.45 4.16
C ASP A 236 -15.91 10.63 4.84
N LEU A 237 -16.03 10.61 6.18
CA LEU A 237 -16.63 11.69 6.95
C LEU A 237 -15.85 13.01 6.82
N VAL A 238 -14.52 12.94 6.82
CA VAL A 238 -13.67 14.11 6.63
C VAL A 238 -13.78 14.62 5.20
N ASN A 239 -13.79 13.71 4.21
CA ASN A 239 -13.96 14.05 2.81
C ASN A 239 -15.29 14.77 2.52
N GLU A 240 -16.38 14.31 3.10
CA GLU A 240 -17.70 14.96 2.99
C GLU A 240 -17.68 16.39 3.54
N ARG A 241 -16.95 16.63 4.65
CA ARG A 241 -16.93 17.95 5.31
C ARG A 241 -16.03 18.97 4.62
N ILE A 242 -14.83 18.57 4.21
CA ILE A 242 -13.81 19.51 3.70
C ILE A 242 -13.54 19.39 2.20
N GLY A 243 -14.03 18.33 1.57
CA GLY A 243 -13.89 18.03 0.15
C GLY A 243 -12.55 17.38 -0.22
N PRO A 244 -12.51 16.67 -1.38
CA PRO A 244 -11.38 15.82 -1.78
C PRO A 244 -10.09 16.60 -1.99
N SER A 245 -10.16 17.81 -2.54
CA SER A 245 -8.98 18.63 -2.81
C SER A 245 -8.29 19.10 -1.53
N ARG A 246 -9.06 19.52 -0.51
CA ARG A 246 -8.48 19.95 0.78
C ARG A 246 -7.95 18.75 1.56
N LEU A 247 -8.64 17.61 1.51
CA LEU A 247 -8.20 16.38 2.17
C LEU A 247 -6.89 15.88 1.58
N LEU A 248 -6.75 15.80 0.25
CA LEU A 248 -5.51 15.41 -0.42
C LEU A 248 -4.35 16.35 -0.07
N ARG A 249 -4.55 17.66 -0.22
CA ARG A 249 -3.50 18.67 0.00
C ARG A 249 -3.10 18.75 1.48
N GLY A 250 -4.08 18.76 2.39
CA GLY A 250 -3.85 18.79 3.83
C GLY A 250 -3.14 17.53 4.31
N GLY A 251 -3.54 16.36 3.79
CA GLY A 251 -2.89 15.08 4.06
C GLY A 251 -1.45 15.07 3.60
N ALA A 252 -1.17 15.45 2.35
CA ALA A 252 0.19 15.52 1.80
C ALA A 252 1.09 16.52 2.57
N ALA A 253 0.53 17.69 2.94
CA ALA A 253 1.24 18.67 3.77
C ALA A 253 1.57 18.10 5.17
N LEU A 254 0.61 17.40 5.79
CA LEU A 254 0.84 16.74 7.07
C LEU A 254 1.99 15.72 6.99
N VAL A 255 2.03 14.90 5.93
CA VAL A 255 3.12 13.93 5.73
C VAL A 255 4.46 14.64 5.51
N ALA A 256 4.49 15.69 4.68
CA ALA A 256 5.71 16.46 4.42
C ALA A 256 6.27 17.07 5.71
N ILE A 257 5.43 17.67 6.54
CA ILE A 257 5.81 18.28 7.83
C ILE A 257 6.26 17.19 8.82
N ALA A 258 5.47 16.13 8.96
CA ALA A 258 5.77 15.05 9.91
C ALA A 258 7.06 14.32 9.54
N LEU A 259 7.26 13.95 8.28
CA LEU A 259 8.48 13.30 7.81
C LEU A 259 9.69 14.26 7.94
N GLY A 260 9.52 15.54 7.58
CA GLY A 260 10.55 16.56 7.79
C GLY A 260 10.96 16.68 9.27
N ALA A 261 10.01 16.68 10.19
CA ALA A 261 10.26 16.70 11.63
C ALA A 261 10.98 15.41 12.11
N VAL A 262 10.57 14.23 11.62
CA VAL A 262 11.26 12.96 11.89
C VAL A 262 12.75 13.05 11.52
N LEU A 263 13.03 13.54 10.31
CA LEU A 263 14.41 13.63 9.80
C LEU A 263 15.26 14.67 10.54
N LEU A 264 14.66 15.76 11.00
CA LEU A 264 15.35 16.83 11.74
C LEU A 264 15.59 16.48 13.21
N ILE A 265 14.62 15.85 13.88
CA ILE A 265 14.69 15.52 15.31
C ILE A 265 15.62 14.31 15.54
N GLY A 266 15.55 13.27 14.70
CA GLY A 266 16.42 12.12 14.74
C GLY A 266 16.34 11.29 16.04
N GLN A 267 15.21 11.29 16.74
CA GLN A 267 14.98 10.55 17.98
C GLN A 267 13.89 9.50 17.79
N THR A 268 14.02 8.35 18.47
CA THR A 268 13.12 7.20 18.25
C THR A 268 11.65 7.53 18.54
N LEU A 269 11.32 8.00 19.75
CA LEU A 269 9.93 8.20 20.16
C LEU A 269 9.22 9.31 19.37
N PRO A 270 9.81 10.51 19.17
CA PRO A 270 9.22 11.53 18.30
C PRO A 270 9.03 11.03 16.86
N SER A 271 9.95 10.19 16.34
CA SER A 271 9.83 9.64 15.00
C SER A 271 8.68 8.65 14.87
N VAL A 272 8.41 7.83 15.90
CA VAL A 272 7.22 6.94 15.92
C VAL A 272 5.95 7.77 15.81
N VAL A 273 5.84 8.86 16.60
CA VAL A 273 4.70 9.80 16.49
C VAL A 273 4.61 10.43 15.09
N GLY A 274 5.76 10.83 14.53
CA GLY A 274 5.84 11.33 13.16
C GLY A 274 5.33 10.32 12.13
N PHE A 275 5.64 9.04 12.28
CA PHE A 275 5.13 8.00 11.38
C PHE A 275 3.62 7.75 11.55
N VAL A 276 3.05 7.90 12.75
CA VAL A 276 1.57 7.93 12.93
C VAL A 276 0.97 9.07 12.11
N LEU A 277 1.54 10.28 12.18
CA LEU A 277 1.08 11.44 11.41
C LEU A 277 1.26 11.24 9.90
N CYS A 278 2.34 10.58 9.48
CA CYS A 278 2.52 10.19 8.07
C CYS A 278 1.39 9.25 7.61
N GLY A 279 1.07 8.23 8.38
CA GLY A 279 -0.05 7.32 8.10
C GLY A 279 -1.39 8.03 8.01
N LEU A 280 -1.68 8.93 8.96
CA LEU A 280 -2.89 9.76 8.95
C LEU A 280 -3.01 10.61 7.68
N GLY A 281 -1.91 11.20 7.24
CA GLY A 281 -1.93 12.13 6.10
C GLY A 281 -2.03 11.42 4.74
N ILE A 282 -1.42 10.23 4.58
CA ILE A 282 -1.29 9.59 3.26
C ILE A 282 -2.46 8.66 2.91
N ALA A 283 -3.16 8.12 3.92
CA ALA A 283 -4.10 7.00 3.79
C ALA A 283 -5.21 7.19 2.75
N ASN A 284 -5.72 8.41 2.58
CA ASN A 284 -6.83 8.73 1.68
C ASN A 284 -6.36 9.28 0.33
N ALA A 285 -5.05 9.53 0.14
CA ALA A 285 -4.56 10.20 -1.05
C ALA A 285 -4.77 9.35 -2.33
N VAL A 286 -4.41 8.06 -2.29
CA VAL A 286 -4.58 7.14 -3.43
C VAL A 286 -6.06 6.96 -3.81
N PRO A 287 -6.99 6.63 -2.88
CA PRO A 287 -8.41 6.54 -3.21
C PRO A 287 -8.99 7.81 -3.83
N LEU A 288 -8.61 9.00 -3.34
CA LEU A 288 -9.07 10.28 -3.88
C LEU A 288 -8.59 10.50 -5.32
N LEU A 289 -7.31 10.21 -5.59
CA LEU A 289 -6.73 10.36 -6.92
C LEU A 289 -7.31 9.35 -7.92
N PHE A 290 -7.50 8.09 -7.52
CA PHE A 290 -8.13 7.09 -8.37
C PHE A 290 -9.61 7.41 -8.65
N SER A 291 -10.35 7.89 -7.66
CA SER A 291 -11.71 8.36 -7.87
C SER A 291 -11.77 9.53 -8.86
N ALA A 292 -10.79 10.44 -8.83
CA ALA A 292 -10.69 11.53 -9.79
C ALA A 292 -10.37 11.04 -11.21
N ALA A 293 -9.46 10.08 -11.36
CA ALA A 293 -9.15 9.46 -12.66
C ALA A 293 -10.37 8.77 -13.27
N GLY A 294 -11.14 8.04 -12.44
CA GLY A 294 -12.37 7.37 -12.86
C GLY A 294 -13.47 8.33 -13.33
N ARG A 295 -13.54 9.54 -12.77
CA ARG A 295 -14.50 10.58 -13.22
C ARG A 295 -14.18 11.17 -14.58
N ILE A 296 -12.92 11.21 -15.02
CA ILE A 296 -12.54 11.73 -16.33
C ILE A 296 -13.13 10.88 -17.46
N ASN A 297 -13.09 9.57 -17.33
CA ASN A 297 -13.69 8.66 -18.29
C ASN A 297 -14.15 7.37 -17.59
N PRO A 298 -15.43 7.29 -17.17
CA PRO A 298 -15.95 6.16 -16.40
C PRO A 298 -15.87 4.80 -17.09
N ARG A 299 -15.88 4.79 -18.42
CA ARG A 299 -15.79 3.57 -19.27
C ARG A 299 -14.44 3.43 -19.97
N GLY A 300 -13.49 4.30 -19.66
CA GLY A 300 -12.26 4.42 -20.40
C GLY A 300 -11.00 3.99 -19.65
N PRO A 301 -9.87 4.00 -20.34
CA PRO A 301 -8.58 3.56 -19.83
C PRO A 301 -7.91 4.54 -18.83
N SER A 302 -8.57 5.65 -18.50
CA SER A 302 -8.00 6.69 -17.61
C SER A 302 -7.66 6.16 -16.22
N LEU A 303 -8.55 5.35 -15.66
CA LEU A 303 -8.34 4.74 -14.36
C LEU A 303 -7.18 3.72 -14.42
N ALA A 304 -7.15 2.87 -15.43
CA ALA A 304 -6.07 1.89 -15.63
C ALA A 304 -4.71 2.59 -15.82
N ALA A 305 -4.66 3.69 -16.60
CA ALA A 305 -3.43 4.47 -16.77
C ALA A 305 -2.97 5.13 -15.46
N ALA A 306 -3.88 5.67 -14.65
CA ALA A 306 -3.55 6.25 -13.35
C ALA A 306 -3.06 5.16 -12.38
N PHE A 307 -3.67 3.97 -12.38
CA PHE A 307 -3.21 2.81 -11.62
C PHE A 307 -1.79 2.41 -12.04
N THR A 308 -1.55 2.21 -13.33
CA THR A 308 -0.24 1.78 -13.85
C THR A 308 0.86 2.78 -13.45
N LEU A 309 0.62 4.08 -13.67
CA LEU A 309 1.56 5.11 -13.27
C LEU A 309 1.77 5.15 -11.75
N GLY A 310 0.71 5.02 -10.97
CA GLY A 310 0.79 4.99 -9.50
C GLY A 310 1.60 3.82 -8.99
N TYR A 311 1.27 2.60 -9.41
CA TYR A 311 1.96 1.38 -8.98
C TYR A 311 3.44 1.34 -9.35
N THR A 312 3.87 2.06 -10.42
CA THR A 312 5.32 2.21 -10.68
C THR A 312 6.06 2.89 -9.53
N GLY A 313 5.37 3.70 -8.70
CA GLY A 313 5.92 4.27 -7.47
C GLY A 313 6.32 3.21 -6.45
N PHE A 314 5.47 2.22 -6.19
CA PHE A 314 5.80 1.08 -5.32
C PHE A 314 6.91 0.20 -5.88
N ILE A 315 7.00 0.06 -7.21
CA ILE A 315 8.00 -0.78 -7.86
C ILE A 315 9.37 -0.11 -7.84
N VAL A 316 9.42 1.15 -8.23
CA VAL A 316 10.66 1.93 -8.34
C VAL A 316 11.16 2.38 -6.96
N GLY A 317 10.26 2.58 -6.01
CA GLY A 317 10.55 3.10 -4.66
C GLY A 317 11.68 2.35 -3.94
N PRO A 318 11.54 1.07 -3.65
CA PRO A 318 12.53 0.34 -2.87
C PRO A 318 13.94 0.37 -3.46
N PRO A 319 14.18 0.06 -4.76
CA PRO A 319 15.53 0.12 -5.33
C PRO A 319 16.06 1.56 -5.41
N LEU A 320 15.22 2.54 -5.74
CA LEU A 320 15.63 3.95 -5.80
C LEU A 320 16.10 4.43 -4.43
N ILE A 321 15.30 4.22 -3.39
CA ILE A 321 15.66 4.60 -2.02
C ILE A 321 16.90 3.84 -1.56
N GLY A 322 17.00 2.53 -1.85
CA GLY A 322 18.14 1.71 -1.48
C GLY A 322 19.45 2.23 -2.07
N VAL A 323 19.50 2.41 -3.40
CA VAL A 323 20.70 2.88 -4.12
C VAL A 323 21.10 4.29 -3.71
N LEU A 324 20.16 5.22 -3.63
CA LEU A 324 20.45 6.59 -3.20
C LEU A 324 20.89 6.64 -1.73
N SER A 325 20.37 5.75 -0.88
CA SER A 325 20.74 5.70 0.54
C SER A 325 22.16 5.18 0.77
N ASP A 326 22.68 4.31 -0.09
CA ASP A 326 24.07 3.86 0.01
C ASP A 326 25.04 4.99 -0.39
N GLN A 327 24.62 5.93 -1.24
CA GLN A 327 25.45 7.05 -1.72
C GLN A 327 25.33 8.29 -0.80
N ALA A 328 24.11 8.68 -0.44
CA ALA A 328 23.82 9.94 0.24
C ALA A 328 23.39 9.79 1.71
N GLY A 329 23.17 8.55 2.15
CA GLY A 329 22.58 8.25 3.45
C GLY A 329 21.04 8.27 3.44
N LEU A 330 20.43 7.41 4.25
CA LEU A 330 18.97 7.22 4.29
C LEU A 330 18.21 8.52 4.65
N PRO A 331 18.64 9.37 5.62
CA PRO A 331 17.93 10.60 5.94
C PRO A 331 17.81 11.57 4.75
N ARG A 332 18.90 11.76 3.99
CA ARG A 332 18.90 12.64 2.81
C ARG A 332 18.02 12.10 1.69
N THR A 333 18.03 10.78 1.52
CA THR A 333 17.20 10.11 0.52
C THR A 333 15.71 10.25 0.88
N LEU A 334 15.34 10.03 2.13
CA LEU A 334 13.97 10.22 2.59
C LEU A 334 13.51 11.70 2.52
N ALA A 335 14.43 12.67 2.59
CA ALA A 335 14.11 14.08 2.40
C ALA A 335 13.57 14.38 0.98
N LEU A 336 13.92 13.57 -0.03
CA LEU A 336 13.35 13.69 -1.37
C LEU A 336 11.84 13.42 -1.37
N LEU A 337 11.36 12.55 -0.46
CA LEU A 337 9.92 12.30 -0.31
C LEU A 337 9.20 13.53 0.25
N VAL A 338 9.85 14.32 1.12
CA VAL A 338 9.29 15.59 1.59
C VAL A 338 9.06 16.54 0.42
N VAL A 339 10.03 16.65 -0.49
CA VAL A 339 9.89 17.45 -1.72
C VAL A 339 8.75 16.93 -2.61
N ALA A 340 8.67 15.61 -2.79
CA ALA A 340 7.60 14.98 -3.56
C ALA A 340 6.21 15.27 -2.96
N LEU A 341 6.07 15.22 -1.64
CA LEU A 341 4.81 15.49 -0.94
C LEU A 341 4.44 16.98 -0.95
N VAL A 342 5.42 17.88 -0.92
CA VAL A 342 5.19 19.30 -1.19
C VAL A 342 4.65 19.52 -2.60
N ALA A 343 5.18 18.82 -3.61
CA ALA A 343 4.64 18.86 -4.97
C ALA A 343 3.18 18.36 -5.02
N VAL A 344 2.85 17.27 -4.32
CA VAL A 344 1.45 16.79 -4.19
C VAL A 344 0.56 17.84 -3.52
N THR A 345 1.04 18.51 -2.47
CA THR A 345 0.31 19.57 -1.77
C THR A 345 -0.03 20.74 -2.69
N VAL A 346 0.92 21.14 -3.52
CA VAL A 346 0.74 22.30 -4.43
C VAL A 346 -0.13 21.92 -5.64
N LEU A 347 0.15 20.79 -6.27
CA LEU A 347 -0.47 20.37 -7.53
C LEU A 347 -1.80 19.63 -7.35
N GLY A 348 -2.04 19.02 -6.18
CA GLY A 348 -3.24 18.22 -5.91
C GLY A 348 -4.56 18.98 -6.10
N GLY A 349 -4.57 20.28 -5.80
CA GLY A 349 -5.74 21.14 -6.06
C GLY A 349 -6.09 21.25 -7.54
N ARG A 350 -5.07 21.33 -8.42
CA ARG A 350 -5.28 21.42 -9.88
C ARG A 350 -5.76 20.09 -10.47
N ALA A 351 -5.34 18.98 -9.90
CA ALA A 351 -5.73 17.64 -10.33
C ALA A 351 -7.20 17.36 -10.02
N LEU A 352 -7.67 17.72 -8.82
CA LEU A 352 -9.03 17.46 -8.35
C LEU A 352 -10.04 18.55 -8.73
N GLY A 353 -9.60 19.83 -8.84
CA GLY A 353 -10.49 20.94 -9.18
C GLY A 353 -10.94 20.97 -10.65
N ARG A 354 -10.11 20.45 -11.56
CA ARG A 354 -10.49 20.33 -12.99
C ARG A 354 -11.55 19.24 -13.19
N THR A 355 -11.52 18.16 -12.43
CA THR A 355 -12.52 17.08 -12.52
C THR A 355 -13.90 17.53 -12.03
N ASP A 356 -13.99 18.46 -11.08
CA ASP A 356 -15.26 19.02 -10.61
C ASP A 356 -15.88 20.01 -11.61
N GLN A 357 -15.07 20.71 -12.40
CA GLN A 357 -15.56 21.59 -13.48
C GLN A 357 -16.04 20.80 -14.69
N ASP A 358 -15.29 19.80 -15.14
CA ASP A 358 -15.64 18.96 -16.28
C ASP A 358 -16.92 18.13 -16.01
N SER A 359 -17.13 17.66 -14.79
CA SER A 359 -18.37 16.95 -14.41
C SER A 359 -19.61 17.87 -14.37
N ARG A 360 -19.46 19.15 -14.05
CA ARG A 360 -20.55 20.12 -14.06
C ARG A 360 -20.92 20.55 -15.48
N VAL A 361 -19.95 20.66 -16.38
CA VAL A 361 -20.19 21.00 -17.78
C VAL A 361 -20.85 19.84 -18.53
N GLY A 362 -20.36 18.60 -18.35
CA GLY A 362 -20.96 17.41 -18.95
C GLY A 362 -22.38 17.12 -18.44
N GLY A 363 -22.64 17.35 -17.15
CA GLY A 363 -23.99 17.23 -16.56
C GLY A 363 -24.97 18.27 -17.08
N ALA A 364 -24.50 19.49 -17.35
CA ALA A 364 -25.33 20.56 -17.93
C ALA A 364 -25.70 20.29 -19.40
N GLU A 365 -24.81 19.70 -20.19
CA GLU A 365 -25.08 19.31 -21.59
C GLU A 365 -26.10 18.16 -21.69
N VAL A 366 -26.04 17.19 -20.79
CA VAL A 366 -27.01 16.08 -20.78
C VAL A 366 -28.41 16.56 -20.41
N VAL A 367 -28.54 17.45 -19.42
CA VAL A 367 -29.84 18.02 -19.02
C VAL A 367 -30.44 18.90 -20.12
N VAL A 368 -29.62 19.63 -20.86
CA VAL A 368 -30.08 20.47 -22.01
C VAL A 368 -30.49 19.61 -23.19
N ALA A 369 -29.88 18.44 -23.39
CA ALA A 369 -30.29 17.50 -24.46
C ALA A 369 -31.63 16.83 -24.15
N GLU A 370 -31.87 16.43 -22.88
CA GLU A 370 -33.14 15.82 -22.45
C GLU A 370 -34.33 16.81 -22.42
N THR A 371 -34.07 18.10 -22.24
CA THR A 371 -35.14 19.13 -22.28
C THR A 371 -35.51 19.58 -23.67
N ARG A 372 -34.76 19.15 -24.73
CA ARG A 372 -35.04 19.45 -26.14
C ARG A 372 -35.63 18.27 -26.94
N SER A 373 -35.78 17.14 -26.31
CA SER A 373 -36.49 15.97 -26.84
C SER A 373 -37.91 15.87 -26.27
#